data_85e51a12941cbf8dd5fda92081f6b7d5
#
_entry.id   85e51a12941cbf8dd5fda92081f6b7d5
#
_cell.length_a   1.000
_cell.length_b   1.000
_cell.length_c   1.000
_cell.angle_alpha   90.00
_cell.angle_beta   90.00
_cell.angle_gamma   90.00
#
_symmetry.space_group_name_H-M   'P 1'
#
loop_
_entity.id
_entity.type
_entity.pdbx_description
1 polymer ?
#
loop_
_entity_poly.entity_id
_entity_poly.type
_entity_poly.pdbx_seq_one_letter_code
_entity_poly.pdbx_strand_id
1 'polypeptide(L)'
;PEHPAADGSLGQAEPQPVPEATAEEPAPVACRIPEVEAPIEPEPAEERRGFIKFLCVAIGGLISALPFGAGIWAYLNPLTREKSSSGDGFIRVTTLDAIPADGTPAKFSVISEKEDAWNKFKNISIGAVYLRKEDGKVKALHTVCPHLGCFIDYRSGQNDFYCPCHNSNFKLNGDILSGVSPRAMDPLEIEVRNTSEVWVKFQNFQPGHDHPVPVI
;
A
#
# COMPACT_ATOMS: atom_id res chain seq x y z
N PRO A 1 -22.25 41.68 -18.30
CA PRO A 1 -23.28 41.96 -17.32
C PRO A 1 -22.58 42.30 -15.99
N GLU A 2 -22.79 43.54 -15.66
CA GLU A 2 -22.18 44.29 -14.58
C GLU A 2 -22.76 43.89 -13.22
N HIS A 3 -21.92 43.79 -12.22
CA HIS A 3 -22.35 43.78 -10.82
C HIS A 3 -22.39 45.20 -10.27
N PRO A 4 -23.43 45.63 -9.58
CA PRO A 4 -23.40 46.86 -8.83
C PRO A 4 -22.79 46.71 -7.43
N ALA A 5 -21.94 47.63 -7.06
CA ALA A 5 -21.34 47.82 -5.75
C ALA A 5 -22.42 48.27 -4.72
N ALA A 6 -22.40 47.68 -3.55
CA ALA A 6 -23.16 48.15 -2.40
C ALA A 6 -22.22 48.97 -1.46
N ASP A 7 -22.53 50.26 -1.39
CA ASP A 7 -22.03 51.22 -0.45
C ASP A 7 -22.69 51.00 0.93
N GLY A 8 -21.88 50.74 1.96
CA GLY A 8 -22.30 50.57 3.36
C GLY A 8 -21.60 51.53 4.25
N SER A 9 -22.15 52.76 4.35
CA SER A 9 -21.70 53.75 5.32
C SER A 9 -21.95 53.31 6.76
N LEU A 10 -20.87 53.16 7.54
CA LEU A 10 -20.91 52.97 8.99
C LEU A 10 -21.12 54.32 9.68
N GLY A 11 -22.32 54.46 10.24
CA GLY A 11 -22.63 55.58 11.16
C GLY A 11 -21.88 55.48 12.47
N GLN A 12 -21.12 56.51 12.78
CA GLN A 12 -20.49 56.70 14.08
C GLN A 12 -21.52 57.17 15.08
N ALA A 13 -21.71 56.40 16.17
CA ALA A 13 -22.51 56.82 17.31
C ALA A 13 -21.64 57.63 18.28
N GLU A 14 -22.05 58.83 18.53
CA GLU A 14 -21.47 59.77 19.51
C GLU A 14 -21.70 59.29 20.96
N PRO A 15 -20.76 59.38 21.87
CA PRO A 15 -20.95 59.02 23.28
C PRO A 15 -21.67 60.13 24.05
N GLN A 16 -22.73 59.77 24.74
CA GLN A 16 -23.50 60.65 25.61
C GLN A 16 -22.80 60.86 26.97
N PRO A 17 -22.87 62.06 27.57
CA PRO A 17 -22.19 62.37 28.84
C PRO A 17 -22.91 61.72 30.02
N VAL A 18 -22.12 61.15 30.94
CA VAL A 18 -22.58 60.55 32.21
C VAL A 18 -22.83 61.67 33.22
N PRO A 19 -23.95 61.62 33.95
CA PRO A 19 -24.21 62.64 34.98
C PRO A 19 -23.33 62.39 36.22
N GLU A 20 -22.76 63.45 36.71
CA GLU A 20 -21.93 63.56 37.90
C GLU A 20 -22.79 63.37 39.18
N ALA A 21 -22.53 62.32 39.93
CA ALA A 21 -23.19 62.04 41.20
C ALA A 21 -22.39 62.68 42.32
N THR A 22 -23.04 63.64 42.97
CA THR A 22 -22.55 64.28 44.20
C THR A 22 -22.44 63.27 45.32
N ALA A 23 -21.23 63.09 45.85
CA ALA A 23 -20.94 62.28 46.99
C ALA A 23 -21.39 62.98 48.29
N GLU A 24 -22.39 62.40 48.96
CA GLU A 24 -22.73 62.69 50.31
C GLU A 24 -22.04 61.70 51.25
N GLU A 25 -21.21 62.23 52.16
CA GLU A 25 -20.33 61.46 53.04
C GLU A 25 -21.22 60.94 54.27
N PRO A 26 -21.36 59.64 54.48
CA PRO A 26 -22.07 59.13 55.68
C PRO A 26 -21.12 59.05 56.86
N ALA A 27 -21.66 59.49 58.05
CA ALA A 27 -21.04 59.46 59.35
C ALA A 27 -20.55 58.07 59.80
N PRO A 28 -19.47 57.98 60.60
CA PRO A 28 -18.87 56.74 61.00
C PRO A 28 -19.79 55.90 61.95
N VAL A 29 -20.25 54.79 61.42
CA VAL A 29 -20.91 53.75 62.20
C VAL A 29 -19.89 52.88 62.90
N ALA A 30 -19.75 52.90 64.18
CA ALA A 30 -18.91 52.03 64.98
C ALA A 30 -19.35 50.56 64.80
N CYS A 31 -18.72 49.81 63.95
CA CYS A 31 -18.90 48.35 63.82
C CYS A 31 -18.27 47.66 65.05
N ARG A 32 -19.10 47.09 65.92
CA ARG A 32 -18.65 46.03 66.83
C ARG A 32 -18.27 44.80 65.96
N ILE A 33 -17.00 44.49 65.96
CA ILE A 33 -16.50 43.25 65.37
C ILE A 33 -16.94 42.09 66.30
N PRO A 34 -17.71 41.15 65.80
CA PRO A 34 -17.92 39.88 66.53
C PRO A 34 -16.58 39.12 66.54
N GLU A 35 -16.28 38.58 67.69
CA GLU A 35 -15.12 37.70 67.92
C GLU A 35 -15.14 36.57 66.93
N VAL A 36 -14.11 36.59 66.05
CA VAL A 36 -13.97 35.60 65.00
C VAL A 36 -13.53 34.26 65.63
N GLU A 37 -14.45 33.32 65.67
CA GLU A 37 -14.15 31.92 65.95
C GLU A 37 -12.91 31.49 65.11
N ALA A 38 -11.95 30.85 65.77
CA ALA A 38 -10.72 30.38 65.16
C ALA A 38 -10.98 29.57 63.87
N PRO A 39 -10.17 29.77 62.80
CA PRO A 39 -10.37 29.04 61.55
C PRO A 39 -10.26 27.53 61.81
N ILE A 40 -11.26 26.79 61.40
CA ILE A 40 -11.19 25.32 61.30
C ILE A 40 -10.08 25.04 60.31
N GLU A 41 -8.95 24.48 60.80
CA GLU A 41 -7.87 24.02 59.91
C GLU A 41 -8.43 23.02 58.90
N PRO A 42 -8.29 23.27 57.60
CA PRO A 42 -8.71 22.30 56.59
C PRO A 42 -7.82 21.06 56.68
N GLU A 43 -8.42 19.93 57.00
CA GLU A 43 -7.78 18.62 56.87
C GLU A 43 -7.08 18.45 55.50
N PRO A 44 -5.99 17.69 55.39
CA PRO A 44 -5.06 17.71 54.24
C PRO A 44 -5.71 17.26 52.94
N ALA A 45 -6.09 18.23 52.13
CA ALA A 45 -6.61 18.01 50.77
C ALA A 45 -5.51 17.51 49.78
N GLU A 46 -4.28 17.28 50.23
CA GLU A 46 -3.14 16.92 49.37
C GLU A 46 -3.21 15.49 48.83
N GLU A 47 -3.64 14.52 49.64
CA GLU A 47 -3.73 13.10 49.18
C GLU A 47 -4.78 12.92 48.06
N ARG A 48 -5.92 13.55 48.17
CA ARG A 48 -6.99 13.47 47.15
C ARG A 48 -6.54 14.10 45.81
N ARG A 49 -5.80 15.21 45.87
CA ARG A 49 -5.26 15.90 44.68
C ARG A 49 -4.19 15.06 43.97
N GLY A 50 -3.35 14.35 44.75
CA GLY A 50 -2.34 13.43 44.23
C GLY A 50 -2.99 12.27 43.47
N PHE A 51 -3.99 11.64 44.05
CA PHE A 51 -4.70 10.52 43.43
C PHE A 51 -5.46 10.96 42.17
N ILE A 52 -6.14 12.10 42.16
CA ILE A 52 -6.85 12.62 40.99
C ILE A 52 -5.85 12.93 39.85
N LYS A 53 -4.71 13.55 40.16
CA LYS A 53 -3.66 13.82 39.15
C LYS A 53 -3.12 12.52 38.57
N PHE A 54 -2.82 11.53 39.41
CA PHE A 54 -2.38 10.21 38.96
C PHE A 54 -3.42 9.54 38.06
N LEU A 55 -4.69 9.57 38.47
CA LEU A 55 -5.81 8.99 37.69
C LEU A 55 -5.97 9.66 36.33
N CYS A 56 -5.88 11.00 36.27
CA CYS A 56 -5.95 11.75 35.01
C CYS A 56 -4.78 11.40 34.09
N VAL A 57 -3.55 11.28 34.61
CA VAL A 57 -2.39 10.89 33.83
C VAL A 57 -2.50 9.45 33.35
N ALA A 58 -2.96 8.54 34.21
CA ALA A 58 -3.13 7.13 33.86
C ALA A 58 -4.20 6.95 32.77
N ILE A 59 -5.37 7.58 32.93
CA ILE A 59 -6.43 7.52 31.92
C ILE A 59 -6.02 8.22 30.63
N GLY A 60 -5.43 9.41 30.72
CA GLY A 60 -4.92 10.14 29.55
C GLY A 60 -3.83 9.37 28.82
N GLY A 61 -2.92 8.73 29.56
CA GLY A 61 -1.89 7.84 28.99
C GLY A 61 -2.50 6.63 28.29
N LEU A 62 -3.50 5.98 28.91
CA LEU A 62 -4.17 4.84 28.31
C LEU A 62 -4.93 5.22 27.03
N ILE A 63 -5.71 6.32 27.08
CA ILE A 63 -6.45 6.83 25.90
C ILE A 63 -5.48 7.19 24.77
N SER A 64 -4.32 7.75 25.08
CA SER A 64 -3.31 8.08 24.09
C SER A 64 -2.57 6.85 23.57
N ALA A 65 -2.26 5.88 24.42
CA ALA A 65 -1.51 4.68 24.04
C ALA A 65 -2.25 3.81 23.03
N LEU A 66 -3.59 3.73 23.10
CA LEU A 66 -4.40 2.94 22.17
C LEU A 66 -4.26 3.38 20.70
N PRO A 67 -4.48 4.67 20.34
CA PRO A 67 -4.34 5.11 18.97
C PRO A 67 -2.89 5.07 18.49
N PHE A 68 -1.90 5.36 19.35
CA PHE A 68 -0.49 5.22 19.01
C PHE A 68 -0.10 3.77 18.75
N GLY A 69 -0.53 2.84 19.61
CA GLY A 69 -0.30 1.41 19.42
C GLY A 69 -0.94 0.88 18.15
N ALA A 70 -2.19 1.27 17.88
CA ALA A 70 -2.90 0.92 16.65
C ALA A 70 -2.21 1.52 15.41
N GLY A 71 -1.74 2.77 15.48
CA GLY A 71 -1.00 3.43 14.40
C GLY A 71 0.33 2.75 14.10
N ILE A 72 1.11 2.43 15.13
CA ILE A 72 2.38 1.69 14.98
C ILE A 72 2.11 0.29 14.42
N TRP A 73 1.10 -0.41 14.93
CA TRP A 73 0.73 -1.73 14.40
C TRP A 73 0.31 -1.66 12.94
N ALA A 74 -0.54 -0.69 12.56
CA ALA A 74 -0.96 -0.48 11.18
C ALA A 74 0.22 -0.13 10.26
N TYR A 75 1.17 0.68 10.74
CA TYR A 75 2.37 1.05 9.99
C TYR A 75 3.33 -0.15 9.79
N LEU A 76 3.50 -0.98 10.82
CA LEU A 76 4.39 -2.15 10.76
C LEU A 76 3.74 -3.39 10.15
N ASN A 77 2.40 -3.47 10.12
CA ASN A 77 1.66 -4.61 9.62
C ASN A 77 2.05 -5.03 8.19
N PRO A 78 2.26 -4.10 7.22
CA PRO A 78 2.70 -4.46 5.87
C PRO A 78 4.06 -5.16 5.82
N LEU A 79 4.95 -4.87 6.77
CA LEU A 79 6.29 -5.47 6.83
C LEU A 79 6.26 -6.90 7.37
N THR A 80 5.25 -7.24 8.17
CA THR A 80 5.10 -8.57 8.78
C THR A 80 4.15 -9.49 8.02
N ARG A 81 3.42 -8.96 7.01
CA ARG A 81 2.57 -9.78 6.15
C ARG A 81 3.44 -10.63 5.24
N GLU A 82 3.32 -11.93 5.36
CA GLU A 82 3.80 -12.84 4.34
C GLU A 82 3.05 -12.54 3.04
N LYS A 83 3.80 -12.36 1.94
CA LYS A 83 3.21 -12.17 0.62
C LYS A 83 2.31 -13.38 0.35
N SER A 84 1.01 -13.15 0.24
CA SER A 84 0.02 -14.18 -0.05
C SER A 84 0.12 -14.58 -1.52
N SER A 85 1.23 -15.24 -1.89
CA SER A 85 1.21 -16.14 -3.04
C SER A 85 0.68 -17.48 -2.53
N SER A 86 -0.16 -18.13 -3.31
CA SER A 86 -0.63 -19.50 -3.04
C SER A 86 0.54 -20.31 -2.51
N GLY A 87 0.44 -20.89 -1.32
CA GLY A 87 1.52 -21.40 -0.46
C GLY A 87 2.73 -22.13 -1.09
N ASP A 88 2.75 -22.36 -2.39
CA ASP A 88 3.85 -22.97 -3.15
C ASP A 88 4.37 -22.10 -4.31
N GLY A 89 3.79 -20.90 -4.55
CA GLY A 89 4.17 -19.99 -5.62
C GLY A 89 3.69 -20.36 -7.02
N PHE A 90 2.96 -21.48 -7.18
CA PHE A 90 2.39 -21.88 -8.45
C PHE A 90 1.05 -21.19 -8.72
N ILE A 91 0.85 -20.74 -9.96
CA ILE A 91 -0.36 -20.09 -10.42
C ILE A 91 -0.96 -20.92 -11.54
N ARG A 92 -2.26 -21.21 -11.47
CA ARG A 92 -2.98 -21.86 -12.54
C ARG A 92 -3.06 -20.93 -13.75
N VAL A 93 -2.52 -21.36 -14.88
CA VAL A 93 -2.47 -20.57 -16.11
C VAL A 93 -3.53 -21.04 -17.11
N THR A 94 -3.57 -22.34 -17.37
CA THR A 94 -4.46 -22.92 -18.40
C THR A 94 -4.70 -24.40 -18.17
N THR A 95 -5.32 -25.05 -19.15
CA THR A 95 -5.44 -26.52 -19.21
C THR A 95 -4.61 -27.11 -20.35
N LEU A 96 -4.26 -28.38 -20.27
CA LEU A 96 -3.48 -29.08 -21.29
C LEU A 96 -4.12 -29.03 -22.68
N ASP A 97 -5.47 -29.04 -22.73
CA ASP A 97 -6.22 -29.00 -23.99
C ASP A 97 -6.12 -27.66 -24.71
N ALA A 98 -5.86 -26.58 -23.98
CA ALA A 98 -5.69 -25.24 -24.55
C ALA A 98 -4.29 -25.03 -25.18
N ILE A 99 -3.33 -25.93 -24.90
CA ILE A 99 -1.98 -25.87 -25.48
C ILE A 99 -1.95 -26.67 -26.78
N PRO A 100 -1.52 -26.07 -27.91
CA PRO A 100 -1.46 -26.73 -29.19
C PRO A 100 -0.70 -28.07 -29.12
N ALA A 101 -1.25 -29.11 -29.74
CA ALA A 101 -0.67 -30.45 -29.72
C ALA A 101 0.51 -30.59 -30.68
N ASP A 102 0.62 -29.71 -31.68
CA ASP A 102 1.66 -29.67 -32.72
C ASP A 102 2.98 -29.06 -32.23
N GLY A 103 3.06 -28.65 -30.96
CA GLY A 103 4.25 -28.01 -30.39
C GLY A 103 4.39 -26.51 -30.70
N THR A 104 3.39 -25.92 -31.36
CA THR A 104 3.37 -24.46 -31.57
C THR A 104 3.26 -23.75 -30.22
N PRO A 105 4.13 -22.76 -29.94
CA PRO A 105 4.05 -21.98 -28.71
C PRO A 105 2.77 -21.14 -28.64
N ALA A 106 2.07 -21.19 -27.52
CA ALA A 106 0.92 -20.34 -27.25
C ALA A 106 1.19 -19.42 -26.05
N LYS A 107 0.82 -18.14 -26.17
CA LYS A 107 1.01 -17.12 -25.14
C LYS A 107 -0.19 -17.08 -24.24
N PHE A 108 0.03 -17.23 -22.94
CA PHE A 108 -1.00 -17.18 -21.92
C PHE A 108 -0.71 -16.07 -20.92
N SER A 109 -1.73 -15.29 -20.55
CA SER A 109 -1.63 -14.31 -19.47
C SER A 109 -1.62 -15.02 -18.12
N VAL A 110 -0.72 -14.62 -17.25
CA VAL A 110 -0.68 -15.09 -15.86
C VAL A 110 -1.51 -14.13 -15.02
N ILE A 111 -2.61 -14.63 -14.50
CA ILE A 111 -3.56 -13.85 -13.71
C ILE A 111 -3.41 -14.27 -12.25
N SER A 112 -3.20 -13.30 -11.39
CA SER A 112 -3.06 -13.53 -9.95
C SER A 112 -3.77 -12.46 -9.14
N GLU A 113 -3.84 -12.69 -7.85
CA GLU A 113 -4.22 -11.66 -6.90
C GLU A 113 -2.96 -10.88 -6.50
N LYS A 114 -3.03 -9.56 -6.57
CA LYS A 114 -1.98 -8.67 -6.07
C LYS A 114 -2.49 -8.00 -4.81
N GLU A 115 -1.76 -8.15 -3.73
CA GLU A 115 -2.03 -7.47 -2.48
C GLU A 115 -0.92 -6.45 -2.23
N ASP A 116 -1.31 -5.17 -2.15
CA ASP A 116 -0.48 -4.10 -1.62
C ASP A 116 -0.75 -3.95 -0.11
N ALA A 117 -0.01 -3.08 0.56
CA ALA A 117 -0.19 -2.83 1.99
C ALA A 117 -1.65 -2.58 2.41
N TRP A 118 -2.46 -2.01 1.54
CA TRP A 118 -3.82 -1.54 1.83
C TRP A 118 -4.91 -2.07 0.90
N ASN A 119 -4.54 -2.59 -0.28
CA ASN A 119 -5.50 -3.00 -1.30
C ASN A 119 -5.27 -4.42 -1.78
N LYS A 120 -6.37 -5.15 -2.03
CA LYS A 120 -6.39 -6.43 -2.75
C LYS A 120 -6.96 -6.23 -4.13
N PHE A 121 -6.15 -6.53 -5.11
CA PHE A 121 -6.56 -6.52 -6.51
C PHE A 121 -6.73 -7.97 -6.97
N LYS A 122 -7.95 -8.33 -7.34
CA LYS A 122 -8.26 -9.65 -7.87
C LYS A 122 -8.14 -9.64 -9.39
N ASN A 123 -7.71 -10.79 -9.95
CA ASN A 123 -7.66 -11.01 -11.40
C ASN A 123 -6.80 -10.00 -12.17
N ILE A 124 -5.63 -9.64 -11.63
CA ILE A 124 -4.68 -8.80 -12.34
C ILE A 124 -3.73 -9.66 -13.14
N SER A 125 -3.49 -9.27 -14.41
CA SER A 125 -2.41 -9.85 -15.20
C SER A 125 -1.07 -9.38 -14.64
N ILE A 126 -0.31 -10.31 -14.07
CA ILE A 126 1.04 -10.05 -13.52
C ILE A 126 2.14 -10.29 -14.53
N GLY A 127 1.80 -10.85 -15.70
CA GLY A 127 2.71 -11.13 -16.79
C GLY A 127 2.12 -12.13 -17.79
N ALA A 128 2.97 -12.71 -18.60
CA ALA A 128 2.60 -13.74 -19.56
C ALA A 128 3.68 -14.82 -19.67
N VAL A 129 3.30 -15.97 -20.19
CA VAL A 129 4.17 -17.12 -20.40
C VAL A 129 3.87 -17.76 -21.74
N TYR A 130 4.90 -18.21 -22.43
CA TYR A 130 4.75 -19.13 -23.56
C TYR A 130 4.72 -20.56 -23.06
N LEU A 131 3.68 -21.31 -23.41
CA LEU A 131 3.56 -22.74 -23.16
C LEU A 131 3.59 -23.48 -24.49
N ARG A 132 4.35 -24.57 -24.53
CA ARG A 132 4.40 -25.47 -25.70
C ARG A 132 4.53 -26.91 -25.25
N LYS A 133 4.04 -27.83 -26.07
CA LYS A 133 4.27 -29.28 -25.89
C LYS A 133 5.54 -29.67 -26.63
N GLU A 134 6.42 -30.38 -25.96
CA GLU A 134 7.65 -30.93 -26.53
C GLU A 134 7.88 -32.30 -25.91
N ASP A 135 7.96 -33.33 -26.74
CA ASP A 135 8.16 -34.72 -26.32
C ASP A 135 7.17 -35.20 -25.24
N GLY A 136 5.91 -34.82 -25.38
CA GLY A 136 4.85 -35.17 -24.43
C GLY A 136 4.87 -34.40 -23.11
N LYS A 137 5.80 -33.48 -22.94
CA LYS A 137 5.91 -32.60 -21.77
C LYS A 137 5.54 -31.16 -22.12
N VAL A 138 4.99 -30.44 -21.18
CA VAL A 138 4.78 -28.99 -21.32
C VAL A 138 6.05 -28.26 -20.89
N LYS A 139 6.47 -27.28 -21.66
CA LYS A 139 7.54 -26.33 -21.31
C LYS A 139 6.99 -24.93 -21.23
N ALA A 140 7.49 -24.14 -20.28
CA ALA A 140 7.17 -22.73 -20.13
C ALA A 140 8.40 -21.87 -20.32
N LEU A 141 8.24 -20.78 -21.07
CA LEU A 141 9.27 -19.76 -21.25
C LEU A 141 8.67 -18.40 -20.89
N HIS A 142 9.44 -17.60 -20.18
CA HIS A 142 9.06 -16.23 -19.86
C HIS A 142 8.95 -15.38 -21.14
N THR A 143 7.97 -14.49 -21.21
CA THR A 143 7.77 -13.63 -22.40
C THR A 143 8.64 -12.39 -22.42
N VAL A 144 9.46 -12.17 -21.39
CA VAL A 144 10.32 -11.00 -21.25
C VAL A 144 11.73 -11.31 -21.74
N CYS A 145 12.27 -10.43 -22.58
CA CYS A 145 13.60 -10.57 -23.13
C CYS A 145 14.69 -10.31 -22.06
N PRO A 146 15.64 -11.25 -21.90
CA PRO A 146 16.71 -11.12 -20.92
C PRO A 146 17.67 -9.94 -21.18
N HIS A 147 17.61 -9.29 -22.35
CA HIS A 147 18.47 -8.15 -22.66
C HIS A 147 18.06 -6.90 -21.85
N LEU A 148 16.89 -6.32 -22.13
CA LEU A 148 16.40 -5.08 -21.49
C LEU A 148 14.91 -5.13 -21.15
N GLY A 149 14.32 -6.30 -21.02
CA GLY A 149 12.96 -6.44 -20.51
C GLY A 149 11.84 -6.20 -21.54
N CYS A 150 12.13 -6.11 -22.84
CA CYS A 150 11.09 -6.01 -23.86
C CYS A 150 10.31 -7.32 -23.98
N PHE A 151 9.07 -7.25 -24.48
CA PHE A 151 8.32 -8.47 -24.76
C PHE A 151 8.84 -9.17 -26.02
N ILE A 152 8.85 -10.49 -25.95
CA ILE A 152 9.21 -11.39 -27.01
C ILE A 152 7.92 -11.86 -27.67
N ASP A 153 7.90 -11.91 -29.03
CA ASP A 153 6.80 -12.43 -29.81
C ASP A 153 7.19 -13.69 -30.57
N TYR A 154 6.25 -14.64 -30.65
CA TYR A 154 6.42 -15.82 -31.50
C TYR A 154 6.08 -15.49 -32.94
N ARG A 155 6.97 -15.84 -33.87
CA ARG A 155 6.77 -15.67 -35.31
C ARG A 155 6.56 -17.03 -35.98
N SER A 156 5.31 -17.31 -36.32
CA SER A 156 4.96 -18.59 -36.96
C SER A 156 5.64 -18.82 -38.30
N GLY A 157 5.91 -17.75 -39.10
CA GLY A 157 6.57 -17.87 -40.40
C GLY A 157 8.04 -18.26 -40.32
N GLN A 158 8.75 -17.88 -39.26
CA GLN A 158 10.15 -18.24 -39.00
C GLN A 158 10.30 -19.39 -38.00
N ASN A 159 9.21 -19.74 -37.32
CA ASN A 159 9.18 -20.73 -36.26
C ASN A 159 10.21 -20.43 -35.15
N ASP A 160 10.27 -19.17 -34.75
CA ASP A 160 11.17 -18.65 -33.72
C ASP A 160 10.51 -17.64 -32.82
N PHE A 161 11.20 -17.27 -31.74
CA PHE A 161 10.85 -16.15 -30.89
C PHE A 161 11.70 -14.93 -31.24
N TYR A 162 11.07 -13.76 -31.24
CA TYR A 162 11.69 -12.51 -31.66
C TYR A 162 11.44 -11.37 -30.67
N CYS A 163 12.50 -10.70 -30.29
CA CYS A 163 12.44 -9.45 -29.55
C CYS A 163 12.67 -8.27 -30.48
N PRO A 164 11.67 -7.41 -30.76
CA PRO A 164 11.78 -6.34 -31.74
C PRO A 164 12.69 -5.18 -31.30
N CYS A 165 12.95 -5.04 -29.99
CA CYS A 165 13.69 -3.88 -29.48
C CYS A 165 15.16 -3.83 -30.02
N HIS A 166 15.86 -4.96 -30.00
CA HIS A 166 17.27 -5.04 -30.44
C HIS A 166 17.54 -6.29 -31.27
N ASN A 167 16.50 -6.79 -31.96
CA ASN A 167 16.61 -7.88 -32.93
C ASN A 167 17.23 -9.18 -32.35
N SER A 168 16.89 -9.53 -31.13
CA SER A 168 17.29 -10.82 -30.57
C SER A 168 16.27 -11.89 -30.96
N ASN A 169 16.80 -13.00 -31.53
CA ASN A 169 16.00 -14.16 -31.91
C ASN A 169 16.34 -15.35 -31.02
N PHE A 170 15.35 -16.17 -30.75
CA PHE A 170 15.50 -17.35 -29.92
C PHE A 170 14.81 -18.54 -30.60
N LYS A 171 15.40 -19.73 -30.42
CA LYS A 171 14.79 -20.99 -30.82
C LYS A 171 13.56 -21.33 -30.03
N LEU A 172 12.77 -22.30 -30.47
CA LEU A 172 11.58 -22.76 -29.74
C LEU A 172 11.86 -23.31 -28.34
N ASN A 173 13.09 -23.77 -28.09
CA ASN A 173 13.51 -24.20 -26.76
C ASN A 173 13.99 -23.05 -25.85
N GLY A 174 14.00 -21.80 -26.38
CA GLY A 174 14.45 -20.61 -25.66
C GLY A 174 15.92 -20.23 -25.88
N ASP A 175 16.74 -21.08 -26.50
CA ASP A 175 18.14 -20.78 -26.75
C ASP A 175 18.32 -19.60 -27.71
N ILE A 176 19.40 -18.84 -27.56
CA ILE A 176 19.72 -17.73 -28.45
C ILE A 176 19.98 -18.29 -29.84
N LEU A 177 19.33 -17.73 -30.85
CA LEU A 177 19.58 -17.95 -32.25
C LEU A 177 20.52 -16.86 -32.83
N SER A 178 20.19 -15.59 -32.52
CA SER A 178 20.99 -14.42 -32.88
C SER A 178 20.58 -13.21 -32.03
N GLY A 179 21.42 -12.17 -32.04
CA GLY A 179 21.13 -10.89 -31.39
C GLY A 179 22.00 -10.61 -30.17
N VAL A 180 21.54 -9.68 -29.32
CA VAL A 180 22.35 -9.10 -28.24
C VAL A 180 21.91 -9.59 -26.84
N SER A 181 20.99 -10.54 -26.77
CA SER A 181 20.57 -11.09 -25.48
C SER A 181 21.73 -11.76 -24.76
N PRO A 182 21.98 -11.47 -23.48
CA PRO A 182 23.12 -12.07 -22.76
C PRO A 182 22.88 -13.53 -22.37
N ARG A 183 21.61 -13.99 -22.38
CA ARG A 183 21.23 -15.38 -22.05
C ARG A 183 20.00 -15.81 -22.85
N ALA A 184 19.73 -17.11 -22.83
CA ALA A 184 18.49 -17.71 -23.33
C ALA A 184 17.24 -17.12 -22.66
N MET A 185 16.05 -17.36 -23.25
CA MET A 185 14.78 -17.05 -22.60
C MET A 185 14.70 -17.81 -21.27
N ASP A 186 14.19 -17.16 -20.24
CA ASP A 186 14.12 -17.73 -18.88
C ASP A 186 13.05 -18.82 -18.82
N PRO A 187 13.41 -20.09 -18.50
CA PRO A 187 12.44 -21.14 -18.29
C PRO A 187 11.73 -20.99 -16.94
N LEU A 188 10.47 -21.40 -16.89
CA LEU A 188 9.67 -21.38 -15.68
C LEU A 188 9.30 -22.82 -15.26
N GLU A 189 9.26 -23.06 -13.95
CA GLU A 189 8.82 -24.35 -13.41
C GLU A 189 7.32 -24.58 -13.67
N ILE A 190 6.99 -25.81 -14.02
CA ILE A 190 5.63 -26.23 -14.37
C ILE A 190 5.23 -27.44 -13.55
N GLU A 191 3.99 -27.46 -13.13
CA GLU A 191 3.30 -28.63 -12.60
C GLU A 191 1.98 -28.88 -13.32
N VAL A 192 1.70 -30.13 -13.62
CA VAL A 192 0.37 -30.53 -14.08
C VAL A 192 -0.39 -31.13 -12.91
N ARG A 193 -1.47 -30.45 -12.49
CA ARG A 193 -2.33 -30.86 -11.40
C ARG A 193 -3.69 -31.32 -11.92
N ASN A 194 -4.38 -32.10 -11.14
CA ASN A 194 -5.74 -32.58 -11.50
C ASN A 194 -5.84 -33.16 -12.92
N THR A 195 -4.77 -33.84 -13.40
CA THR A 195 -4.66 -34.48 -14.71
C THR A 195 -4.64 -33.56 -15.92
N SER A 196 -5.15 -32.32 -15.83
CA SER A 196 -5.30 -31.43 -16.99
C SER A 196 -4.91 -29.98 -16.74
N GLU A 197 -4.76 -29.55 -15.50
CA GLU A 197 -4.46 -28.16 -15.19
C GLU A 197 -2.95 -27.87 -15.23
N VAL A 198 -2.58 -26.82 -15.94
CA VAL A 198 -1.18 -26.38 -16.03
C VAL A 198 -0.95 -25.22 -15.06
N TRP A 199 -0.08 -25.48 -14.11
CA TRP A 199 0.34 -24.53 -13.10
C TRP A 199 1.79 -24.12 -13.36
N VAL A 200 2.09 -22.84 -13.26
CA VAL A 200 3.40 -22.26 -13.52
C VAL A 200 3.86 -21.50 -12.29
N LYS A 201 5.08 -21.74 -11.86
CA LYS A 201 5.74 -20.91 -10.85
C LYS A 201 6.25 -19.65 -11.54
N PHE A 202 5.37 -18.64 -11.59
CA PHE A 202 5.66 -17.41 -12.30
C PHE A 202 6.60 -16.54 -11.50
N GLN A 203 7.72 -16.16 -12.13
CA GLN A 203 8.73 -15.31 -11.53
C GLN A 203 9.30 -14.37 -12.58
N ASN A 204 9.51 -13.11 -12.22
CA ASN A 204 10.24 -12.16 -13.05
C ASN A 204 11.73 -12.23 -12.78
N PHE A 205 12.54 -11.95 -13.81
CA PHE A 205 13.99 -11.93 -13.72
C PHE A 205 14.54 -10.58 -14.14
N GLN A 206 15.67 -10.18 -13.54
CA GLN A 206 16.35 -8.95 -13.90
C GLN A 206 16.97 -9.10 -15.30
N PRO A 207 16.76 -8.13 -16.20
CA PRO A 207 17.43 -8.12 -17.50
C PRO A 207 18.90 -7.71 -17.39
N GLY A 208 19.67 -7.93 -18.45
CA GLY A 208 21.07 -7.51 -18.56
C GLY A 208 22.10 -8.44 -17.90
N HIS A 209 21.67 -9.53 -17.26
CA HIS A 209 22.55 -10.53 -16.66
C HIS A 209 22.69 -11.75 -17.56
N ASP A 210 23.83 -12.42 -17.50
CA ASP A 210 24.13 -13.66 -18.23
C ASP A 210 23.49 -14.91 -17.59
N HIS A 211 22.91 -14.76 -16.41
CA HIS A 211 22.15 -15.77 -15.68
C HIS A 211 20.83 -15.19 -15.14
N PRO A 212 19.82 -16.01 -14.87
CA PRO A 212 18.55 -15.53 -14.34
C PRO A 212 18.70 -15.08 -12.87
N VAL A 213 18.48 -13.78 -12.63
CA VAL A 213 18.44 -13.19 -11.28
C VAL A 213 16.98 -12.90 -10.94
N PRO A 214 16.38 -13.60 -9.96
CA PRO A 214 15.00 -13.38 -9.58
C PRO A 214 14.73 -11.96 -9.06
N VAL A 215 13.61 -11.38 -9.46
CA VAL A 215 13.09 -10.15 -8.85
C VAL A 215 12.26 -10.54 -7.63
N ILE A 216 12.66 -10.02 -6.47
CA ILE A 216 12.01 -10.29 -5.16
C ILE A 216 10.78 -9.39 -4.99
#